data_69760d53d297bd480494c87c49245bb2
#
_entry.id   69760d53d297bd480494c87c49245bb2
#
_cell.length_a   1.000
_cell.length_b   1.000
_cell.length_c   1.000
_cell.angle_alpha   90.00
_cell.angle_beta   90.00
_cell.angle_gamma   90.00
#
_symmetry.space_group_name_H-M   'P 1'
#
loop_
_entity.id
_entity.type
_entity.pdbx_description
1 polymer ?
#
loop_
_entity_poly.entity_id
_entity_poly.type
_entity_poly.pdbx_seq_one_letter_code
_entity_poly.pdbx_strand_id
1 'polypeptide(L)'
;LVTTYLALDTVSGGDGFFAGLSTIYNEAPERFAMILDKENPEYSNLPGIAVLVGGMWVANLYYWGFNQYIIQRTLAAKSLKEAQKGILLAAFLKLIIPLVVVIPGIAAFVMTADVDIMSGLGDVGGQNIPTSEHPDNAYPWLLQFLPVGLKGLAFAALSAAIVSSLASMLNSTSTIFTMDIYKPYINKNAGDRELVRMGRISATLA
;
A
#
# COMPACT_ATOMS: atom_id res chain seq x y z
N LEU A 1 2.89 7.38 9.31
CA LEU A 1 3.92 8.26 9.89
C LEU A 1 3.95 8.23 11.42
N VAL A 2 2.80 8.48 12.11
CA VAL A 2 2.77 8.41 13.59
C VAL A 2 3.13 7.01 14.08
N THR A 3 2.56 5.99 13.47
CA THR A 3 2.87 4.59 13.79
C THR A 3 4.35 4.26 13.55
N THR A 4 4.92 4.77 12.45
CA THR A 4 6.34 4.61 12.13
C THR A 4 7.23 5.28 13.19
N TYR A 5 6.85 6.50 13.59
CA TYR A 5 7.58 7.21 14.65
C TYR A 5 7.56 6.44 15.97
N LEU A 6 6.36 6.01 16.41
CA LEU A 6 6.22 5.28 17.68
C LEU A 6 6.94 3.93 17.65
N ALA A 7 6.90 3.21 16.52
CA ALA A 7 7.62 1.96 16.38
C ALA A 7 9.13 2.16 16.52
N LEU A 8 9.70 3.18 15.86
CA LEU A 8 11.13 3.49 15.94
C LEU A 8 11.53 3.99 17.33
N ASP A 9 10.70 4.83 17.94
CA ASP A 9 10.94 5.32 19.31
C ASP A 9 10.96 4.16 20.32
N THR A 10 10.03 3.20 20.19
CA THR A 10 9.99 2.00 21.02
C THR A 10 11.22 1.11 20.83
N VAL A 11 11.66 0.90 19.57
CA VAL A 11 12.85 0.08 19.28
C VAL A 11 14.12 0.71 19.86
N SER A 12 14.20 2.04 19.92
CA SER A 12 15.35 2.74 20.53
C SER A 12 15.28 2.91 22.03
N GLY A 13 14.23 2.39 22.69
CA GLY A 13 14.04 2.62 24.12
C GLY A 13 13.63 4.03 24.49
N GLY A 14 13.09 4.81 23.55
CA GLY A 14 12.65 6.20 23.76
C GLY A 14 13.64 7.26 23.29
N ASP A 15 14.73 6.90 22.61
CA ASP A 15 15.76 7.81 22.12
C ASP A 15 15.36 8.52 20.79
N GLY A 16 14.17 8.25 20.29
CA GLY A 16 13.56 8.95 19.16
C GLY A 16 13.79 8.30 17.79
N PHE A 17 13.26 8.98 16.76
CA PHE A 17 13.18 8.47 15.39
C PHE A 17 14.51 8.03 14.77
N PHE A 18 15.54 8.87 14.88
CA PHE A 18 16.84 8.59 14.24
C PHE A 18 17.62 7.50 14.96
N ALA A 19 17.52 7.44 16.28
CA ALA A 19 18.10 6.35 17.05
C ALA A 19 17.43 5.02 16.69
N GLY A 20 16.10 4.98 16.64
CA GLY A 20 15.35 3.80 16.20
C GLY A 20 15.69 3.35 14.78
N LEU A 21 15.87 4.28 13.84
CA LEU A 21 16.31 3.96 12.48
C LEU A 21 17.72 3.33 12.46
N SER A 22 18.63 3.85 13.28
CA SER A 22 19.98 3.28 13.45
C SER A 22 19.92 1.87 14.06
N THR A 23 19.08 1.69 15.07
CA THR A 23 18.90 0.39 15.73
C THR A 23 18.39 -0.67 14.76
N ILE A 24 17.30 -0.40 14.03
CA ILE A 24 16.77 -1.38 13.06
C ILE A 24 17.74 -1.68 11.91
N TYR A 25 18.58 -0.70 11.52
CA TYR A 25 19.60 -0.92 10.50
C TYR A 25 20.73 -1.81 11.00
N ASN A 26 21.12 -1.69 12.26
CA ASN A 26 22.17 -2.51 12.87
C ASN A 26 21.69 -3.93 13.20
N GLU A 27 20.46 -4.07 13.69
CA GLU A 27 19.89 -5.36 14.12
C GLU A 27 19.38 -6.21 12.92
N ALA A 28 18.95 -5.58 11.85
CA ALA A 28 18.39 -6.29 10.70
C ALA A 28 18.87 -5.67 9.35
N PRO A 29 20.18 -5.59 9.09
CA PRO A 29 20.72 -4.97 7.87
C PRO A 29 20.25 -5.67 6.59
N GLU A 30 20.03 -6.97 6.63
CA GLU A 30 19.54 -7.77 5.50
C GLU A 30 18.12 -7.39 5.05
N ARG A 31 17.31 -6.81 5.96
CA ARG A 31 15.94 -6.36 5.64
C ARG A 31 15.89 -5.07 4.83
N PHE A 32 17.02 -4.38 4.72
CA PHE A 32 17.18 -3.20 3.84
C PHE A 32 17.69 -3.57 2.44
N ALA A 33 18.12 -4.81 2.22
CA ALA A 33 18.55 -5.28 0.92
C ALA A 33 17.35 -5.65 0.04
N MET A 34 17.23 -5.01 -1.13
CA MET A 34 16.20 -5.37 -2.14
C MET A 34 16.63 -6.52 -3.05
N ILE A 35 17.92 -6.85 -3.08
CA ILE A 35 18.49 -7.92 -3.88
C ILE A 35 19.21 -8.83 -2.91
N LEU A 36 18.69 -10.05 -2.78
CA LEU A 36 19.26 -11.07 -1.90
C LEU A 36 20.15 -12.01 -2.69
N ASP A 37 21.10 -12.64 -2.02
CA ASP A 37 21.87 -13.74 -2.57
C ASP A 37 20.98 -14.96 -2.76
N LYS A 38 21.30 -15.79 -3.78
CA LYS A 38 20.51 -16.97 -4.13
C LYS A 38 20.42 -18.02 -3.01
N GLU A 39 21.38 -17.99 -2.09
CA GLU A 39 21.45 -18.89 -0.93
C GLU A 39 20.55 -18.44 0.22
N ASN A 40 20.04 -17.20 0.17
CA ASN A 40 19.14 -16.69 1.20
C ASN A 40 17.76 -17.36 1.09
N PRO A 41 17.19 -17.89 2.20
CA PRO A 41 15.87 -18.55 2.20
C PRO A 41 14.75 -17.65 1.66
N GLU A 42 14.85 -16.34 1.86
CA GLU A 42 13.87 -15.35 1.41
C GLU A 42 14.04 -14.93 -0.06
N TYR A 43 15.03 -15.48 -0.79
CA TYR A 43 15.30 -15.12 -2.20
C TYR A 43 14.08 -15.32 -3.10
N SER A 44 13.25 -16.34 -2.83
CA SER A 44 12.04 -16.60 -3.61
C SER A 44 10.93 -15.56 -3.39
N ASN A 45 10.95 -14.87 -2.26
CA ASN A 45 9.95 -13.88 -1.87
C ASN A 45 10.31 -12.46 -2.32
N LEU A 46 11.57 -12.20 -2.64
CA LEU A 46 12.05 -10.92 -3.12
C LEU A 46 12.44 -10.97 -4.60
N PRO A 47 12.07 -9.96 -5.38
CA PRO A 47 12.41 -9.89 -6.80
C PRO A 47 13.93 -9.85 -6.98
N GLY A 48 14.48 -10.83 -7.67
CA GLY A 48 15.86 -10.80 -8.12
C GLY A 48 16.09 -9.81 -9.27
N ILE A 49 17.35 -9.64 -9.70
CA ILE A 49 17.71 -8.73 -10.81
C ILE A 49 16.91 -9.05 -12.09
N ALA A 50 16.67 -10.34 -12.38
CA ALA A 50 15.88 -10.74 -13.54
C ALA A 50 14.44 -10.20 -13.53
N VAL A 51 13.82 -10.11 -12.34
CA VAL A 51 12.48 -9.52 -12.18
C VAL A 51 12.53 -8.00 -12.35
N LEU A 52 13.55 -7.34 -11.81
CA LEU A 52 13.73 -5.89 -11.96
C LEU A 52 13.93 -5.48 -13.43
N VAL A 53 14.75 -6.22 -14.16
CA VAL A 53 15.04 -5.92 -15.57
C VAL A 53 13.94 -6.39 -16.53
N GLY A 54 13.24 -7.47 -16.22
CA GLY A 54 12.21 -8.08 -17.07
C GLY A 54 10.80 -7.89 -16.57
N GLY A 55 10.39 -8.66 -15.57
CA GLY A 55 9.00 -8.80 -15.16
C GLY A 55 8.37 -7.49 -14.63
N MET A 56 9.12 -6.68 -13.91
CA MET A 56 8.60 -5.42 -13.35
C MET A 56 8.24 -4.39 -14.42
N TRP A 57 8.91 -4.38 -15.57
CA TRP A 57 8.55 -3.47 -16.66
C TRP A 57 7.18 -3.80 -17.22
N VAL A 58 6.86 -5.08 -17.40
CA VAL A 58 5.54 -5.51 -17.87
C VAL A 58 4.46 -5.11 -16.87
N ALA A 59 4.68 -5.37 -15.58
CA ALA A 59 3.74 -5.00 -14.52
C ALA A 59 3.54 -3.48 -14.43
N ASN A 60 4.60 -2.69 -14.51
CA ASN A 60 4.51 -1.24 -14.47
C ASN A 60 3.85 -0.63 -15.70
N LEU A 61 4.14 -1.13 -16.90
CA LEU A 61 3.47 -0.70 -18.13
C LEU A 61 1.98 -0.99 -18.06
N TYR A 62 1.59 -2.18 -17.61
CA TYR A 62 0.18 -2.50 -17.39
C TYR A 62 -0.45 -1.57 -16.35
N TYR A 63 0.15 -1.44 -15.18
CA TYR A 63 -0.41 -0.65 -14.08
C TYR A 63 -0.62 0.82 -14.46
N TRP A 64 0.39 1.46 -15.06
CA TRP A 64 0.34 2.88 -15.38
C TRP A 64 -0.32 3.21 -16.71
N GLY A 65 -0.30 2.29 -17.69
CA GLY A 65 -0.76 2.54 -19.04
C GLY A 65 -2.12 1.93 -19.38
N PHE A 66 -2.45 0.78 -18.81
CA PHE A 66 -3.61 -0.01 -19.24
C PHE A 66 -4.63 -0.30 -18.13
N ASN A 67 -4.28 -0.05 -16.88
CA ASN A 67 -5.20 -0.29 -15.78
C ASN A 67 -6.22 0.86 -15.68
N GLN A 68 -7.48 0.58 -16.02
CA GLN A 68 -8.58 1.56 -16.01
C GLN A 68 -8.73 2.24 -14.64
N TYR A 69 -8.57 1.51 -13.56
CA TYR A 69 -8.63 2.03 -12.20
C TYR A 69 -7.64 3.19 -11.94
N ILE A 70 -6.46 3.11 -12.53
CA ILE A 70 -5.40 4.14 -12.39
C ILE A 70 -5.55 5.23 -13.44
N ILE A 71 -5.69 4.84 -14.73
CA ILE A 71 -5.62 5.77 -15.86
C ILE A 71 -6.85 6.70 -15.94
N GLN A 72 -8.01 6.28 -15.45
CA GLN A 72 -9.24 7.08 -15.50
C GLN A 72 -9.09 8.48 -14.91
N ARG A 73 -8.27 8.64 -13.86
CA ARG A 73 -8.01 9.94 -13.23
C ARG A 73 -7.13 10.83 -14.10
N THR A 74 -6.18 10.23 -14.79
CA THR A 74 -5.29 10.92 -15.72
C THR A 74 -6.05 11.38 -16.97
N LEU A 75 -6.95 10.54 -17.48
CA LEU A 75 -7.79 10.86 -18.65
C LEU A 75 -8.82 11.96 -18.33
N ALA A 76 -9.24 12.10 -17.07
CA ALA A 76 -10.15 13.15 -16.62
C ALA A 76 -9.48 14.52 -16.41
N ALA A 77 -8.17 14.65 -16.60
CA ALA A 77 -7.46 15.91 -16.44
C ALA A 77 -7.84 16.94 -17.52
N LYS A 78 -7.82 18.23 -17.16
CA LYS A 78 -8.20 19.34 -18.08
C LYS A 78 -7.33 19.46 -19.31
N SER A 79 -6.08 19.02 -19.24
CA SER A 79 -5.12 19.05 -20.34
C SER A 79 -4.04 17.99 -20.16
N LEU A 80 -3.37 17.64 -21.27
CA LEU A 80 -2.22 16.73 -21.25
C LEU A 80 -1.11 17.21 -20.30
N LYS A 81 -0.86 18.51 -20.26
CA LYS A 81 0.15 19.12 -19.37
C LYS A 81 -0.18 18.90 -17.89
N GLU A 82 -1.44 19.05 -17.51
CA GLU A 82 -1.87 18.80 -16.12
C GLU A 82 -1.85 17.30 -15.79
N ALA A 83 -2.22 16.43 -16.72
CA ALA A 83 -2.08 14.99 -16.59
C ALA A 83 -0.62 14.58 -16.32
N GLN A 84 0.32 15.09 -17.13
CA GLN A 84 1.75 14.80 -16.98
C GLN A 84 2.30 15.28 -15.63
N LYS A 85 1.95 16.49 -15.18
CA LYS A 85 2.35 16.99 -13.85
C LYS A 85 1.81 16.12 -12.73
N GLY A 86 0.54 15.69 -12.84
CA GLY A 86 -0.08 14.79 -11.87
C GLY A 86 0.64 13.45 -11.74
N ILE A 87 1.01 12.85 -12.89
CA ILE A 87 1.77 11.58 -12.92
C ILE A 87 3.17 11.76 -12.31
N LEU A 88 3.88 12.84 -12.67
CA LEU A 88 5.22 13.11 -12.11
C LEU A 88 5.16 13.32 -10.60
N LEU A 89 4.17 14.07 -10.11
CA LEU A 89 3.97 14.25 -8.67
C LEU A 89 3.65 12.91 -7.99
N ALA A 90 2.78 12.09 -8.57
CA ALA A 90 2.46 10.77 -8.05
C ALA A 90 3.68 9.85 -8.00
N ALA A 91 4.53 9.86 -9.04
CA ALA A 91 5.78 9.12 -9.07
C ALA A 91 6.74 9.57 -7.96
N PHE A 92 6.89 10.89 -7.77
CA PHE A 92 7.69 11.43 -6.68
C PHE A 92 7.18 11.02 -5.30
N LEU A 93 5.87 11.12 -5.06
CA LEU A 93 5.27 10.72 -3.79
C LEU A 93 5.41 9.21 -3.53
N LYS A 94 5.43 8.38 -4.57
CA LYS A 94 5.68 6.94 -4.41
C LYS A 94 7.07 6.60 -3.86
N LEU A 95 8.07 7.46 -4.01
CA LEU A 95 9.39 7.27 -3.40
C LEU A 95 9.34 7.37 -1.86
N ILE A 96 8.32 8.04 -1.32
CA ILE A 96 8.14 8.21 0.13
C ILE A 96 7.39 7.01 0.74
N ILE A 97 6.61 6.27 -0.05
CA ILE A 97 5.80 5.14 0.45
C ILE A 97 6.63 4.09 1.19
N PRO A 98 7.81 3.64 0.70
CA PRO A 98 8.63 2.67 1.42
C PRO A 98 8.99 3.12 2.85
N LEU A 99 9.23 4.40 3.06
CA LEU A 99 9.51 4.94 4.40
C LEU A 99 8.33 4.79 5.35
N VAL A 100 7.11 4.80 4.82
CA VAL A 100 5.87 4.72 5.61
C VAL A 100 5.40 3.28 5.80
N VAL A 101 5.74 2.39 4.88
CA VAL A 101 5.25 1.00 4.86
C VAL A 101 6.33 0.00 5.27
N VAL A 102 7.54 0.11 4.71
CA VAL A 102 8.63 -0.85 4.94
C VAL A 102 9.28 -0.66 6.30
N ILE A 103 9.61 0.59 6.67
CA ILE A 103 10.30 0.87 7.93
C ILE A 103 9.51 0.38 9.15
N PRO A 104 8.19 0.65 9.32
CA PRO A 104 7.45 0.10 10.46
C PRO A 104 7.37 -1.43 10.44
N GLY A 105 7.37 -2.06 9.27
CA GLY A 105 7.45 -3.51 9.14
C GLY A 105 8.77 -4.08 9.67
N ILE A 106 9.90 -3.45 9.33
CA ILE A 106 11.22 -3.83 9.86
C ILE A 106 11.28 -3.57 11.38
N ALA A 107 10.75 -2.44 11.84
CA ALA A 107 10.68 -2.15 13.27
C ALA A 107 9.85 -3.21 14.03
N ALA A 108 8.71 -3.63 13.50
CA ALA A 108 7.91 -4.70 14.07
C ALA A 108 8.70 -6.03 14.13
N PHE A 109 9.46 -6.34 13.08
CA PHE A 109 10.31 -7.53 13.05
C PHE A 109 11.37 -7.49 14.15
N VAL A 110 12.12 -6.38 14.28
CA VAL A 110 13.14 -6.22 15.32
C VAL A 110 12.51 -6.30 16.72
N MET A 111 11.38 -5.62 16.95
CA MET A 111 10.68 -5.65 18.24
C MET A 111 10.25 -7.06 18.63
N THR A 112 9.80 -7.87 17.67
CA THR A 112 9.36 -9.25 17.96
C THR A 112 10.50 -10.24 18.10
N ALA A 113 11.68 -9.92 17.57
CA ALA A 113 12.89 -10.74 17.73
C ALA A 113 13.61 -10.48 19.06
N ASP A 114 13.42 -9.31 19.66
CA ASP A 114 14.06 -8.90 20.90
C ASP A 114 13.17 -9.20 22.13
N VAL A 115 13.66 -10.12 22.97
CA VAL A 115 12.93 -10.57 24.19
C VAL A 115 12.79 -9.45 25.21
N ASP A 116 13.77 -8.56 25.32
CA ASP A 116 13.76 -7.48 26.29
C ASP A 116 12.73 -6.42 25.89
N ILE A 117 12.69 -6.06 24.62
CA ILE A 117 11.65 -5.17 24.06
C ILE A 117 10.27 -5.80 24.27
N MET A 118 10.08 -7.05 23.87
CA MET A 118 8.79 -7.73 24.00
C MET A 118 8.31 -7.81 25.46
N SER A 119 9.21 -8.10 26.41
CA SER A 119 8.86 -8.14 27.83
C SER A 119 8.46 -6.78 28.39
N GLY A 120 9.05 -5.70 27.88
CA GLY A 120 8.72 -4.32 28.23
C GLY A 120 7.38 -3.82 27.71
N LEU A 121 6.81 -4.47 26.68
CA LEU A 121 5.53 -4.06 26.07
C LEU A 121 4.29 -4.52 26.86
N GLY A 122 4.43 -5.43 27.82
CA GLY A 122 3.33 -5.92 28.64
C GLY A 122 2.16 -6.49 27.81
N ASP A 123 0.92 -6.14 28.17
CA ASP A 123 -0.30 -6.64 27.51
C ASP A 123 -0.42 -6.25 26.02
N VAL A 124 0.21 -5.15 25.61
CA VAL A 124 0.20 -4.69 24.21
C VAL A 124 1.00 -5.63 23.32
N GLY A 125 2.05 -6.25 23.83
CA GLY A 125 2.86 -7.23 23.11
C GLY A 125 2.18 -8.58 22.88
N GLY A 126 1.15 -8.92 23.66
CA GLY A 126 0.60 -10.27 23.73
C GLY A 126 -0.45 -10.67 22.70
N GLN A 127 -1.01 -9.73 21.94
CA GLN A 127 -2.10 -10.01 20.98
C GLN A 127 -1.68 -9.81 19.52
N ASN A 128 -1.95 -10.83 18.69
CA ASN A 128 -1.69 -10.79 17.24
C ASN A 128 -0.23 -10.41 16.90
N ILE A 129 0.73 -10.95 17.62
CA ILE A 129 2.15 -10.75 17.36
C ILE A 129 2.46 -11.20 15.93
N PRO A 130 3.13 -10.40 15.12
CA PRO A 130 3.55 -10.81 13.79
C PRO A 130 4.60 -11.93 13.88
N THR A 131 4.41 -12.94 13.05
CA THR A 131 5.33 -14.07 12.91
C THR A 131 5.69 -14.25 11.44
N SER A 132 6.68 -15.08 11.14
CA SER A 132 7.01 -15.44 9.74
C SER A 132 5.84 -16.13 9.03
N GLU A 133 4.94 -16.80 9.76
CA GLU A 133 3.74 -17.44 9.21
C GLU A 133 2.58 -16.44 9.04
N HIS A 134 2.54 -15.38 9.85
CA HIS A 134 1.50 -14.35 9.85
C HIS A 134 2.09 -12.93 9.80
N PRO A 135 2.80 -12.56 8.72
CA PRO A 135 3.41 -11.24 8.59
C PRO A 135 2.35 -10.12 8.48
N ASP A 136 1.13 -10.45 8.04
CA ASP A 136 0.02 -9.51 7.92
C ASP A 136 -0.42 -8.91 9.26
N ASN A 137 -0.08 -9.54 10.37
CA ASN A 137 -0.35 -9.02 11.70
C ASN A 137 0.52 -7.81 12.07
N ALA A 138 1.61 -7.54 11.36
CA ALA A 138 2.55 -6.47 11.71
C ALA A 138 1.87 -5.09 11.82
N TYR A 139 1.06 -4.72 10.83
CA TYR A 139 0.39 -3.41 10.84
C TYR A 139 -0.72 -3.32 11.91
N PRO A 140 -1.66 -4.27 12.04
CA PRO A 140 -2.63 -4.30 13.13
C PRO A 140 -1.98 -4.30 14.53
N TRP A 141 -0.89 -5.02 14.70
CA TRP A 141 -0.14 -5.07 15.94
C TRP A 141 0.48 -3.71 16.27
N LEU A 142 1.13 -3.05 15.32
CA LEU A 142 1.68 -1.71 15.51
C LEU A 142 0.62 -0.65 15.82
N LEU A 143 -0.62 -0.82 15.39
CA LEU A 143 -1.71 0.09 15.74
C LEU A 143 -2.06 0.04 17.23
N GLN A 144 -1.70 -1.04 17.94
CA GLN A 144 -1.95 -1.16 19.38
C GLN A 144 -1.08 -0.20 20.22
N PHE A 145 0.04 0.28 19.68
CA PHE A 145 0.90 1.28 20.32
C PHE A 145 0.34 2.70 20.26
N LEU A 146 -0.66 2.95 19.42
CA LEU A 146 -1.27 4.26 19.34
C LEU A 146 -2.12 4.59 20.58
N PRO A 147 -2.08 5.82 21.10
CA PRO A 147 -3.04 6.31 22.09
C PRO A 147 -4.49 6.12 21.63
N VAL A 148 -5.41 5.97 22.57
CA VAL A 148 -6.83 5.62 22.31
C VAL A 148 -7.48 6.50 21.22
N GLY A 149 -7.30 7.82 21.29
CA GLY A 149 -7.85 8.75 20.28
C GLY A 149 -7.25 8.56 18.89
N LEU A 150 -5.95 8.30 18.81
CA LEU A 150 -5.26 8.05 17.53
C LEU A 150 -5.59 6.67 16.95
N LYS A 151 -5.90 5.66 17.79
CA LYS A 151 -6.42 4.36 17.30
C LYS A 151 -7.71 4.54 16.52
N GLY A 152 -8.66 5.29 17.06
CA GLY A 152 -9.92 5.60 16.38
C GLY A 152 -9.71 6.34 15.06
N LEU A 153 -8.82 7.34 15.04
CA LEU A 153 -8.49 8.08 13.83
C LEU A 153 -7.81 7.19 12.78
N ALA A 154 -6.88 6.33 13.19
CA ALA A 154 -6.21 5.38 12.30
C ALA A 154 -7.19 4.38 11.68
N PHE A 155 -8.13 3.85 12.48
CA PHE A 155 -9.18 2.97 12.00
C PHE A 155 -10.11 3.68 11.01
N ALA A 156 -10.53 4.90 11.32
CA ALA A 156 -11.35 5.71 10.42
C ALA A 156 -10.63 6.01 9.11
N ALA A 157 -9.33 6.35 9.16
CA ALA A 157 -8.51 6.60 7.98
C ALA A 157 -8.36 5.34 7.11
N LEU A 158 -8.13 4.16 7.73
CA LEU A 158 -8.07 2.88 7.04
C LEU A 158 -9.40 2.55 6.36
N SER A 159 -10.51 2.71 7.07
CA SER A 159 -11.86 2.49 6.52
C SER A 159 -12.14 3.43 5.35
N ALA A 160 -11.79 4.70 5.46
CA ALA A 160 -11.93 5.68 4.38
C ALA A 160 -11.08 5.32 3.16
N ALA A 161 -9.87 4.83 3.35
CA ALA A 161 -8.99 4.37 2.27
C ALA A 161 -9.58 3.17 1.52
N ILE A 162 -10.14 2.19 2.26
CA ILE A 162 -10.83 1.02 1.68
C ILE A 162 -12.03 1.47 0.85
N VAL A 163 -12.91 2.30 1.42
CA VAL A 163 -14.11 2.82 0.72
C VAL A 163 -13.70 3.60 -0.54
N SER A 164 -12.68 4.44 -0.48
CA SER A 164 -12.16 5.19 -1.62
C SER A 164 -11.65 4.28 -2.74
N SER A 165 -10.95 3.21 -2.38
CA SER A 165 -10.45 2.22 -3.34
C SER A 165 -11.59 1.44 -4.00
N LEU A 166 -12.53 0.95 -3.21
CA LEU A 166 -13.73 0.26 -3.71
C LEU A 166 -14.54 1.15 -4.66
N ALA A 167 -14.80 2.39 -4.28
CA ALA A 167 -15.52 3.34 -5.14
C ALA A 167 -14.84 3.54 -6.49
N SER A 168 -13.50 3.61 -6.51
CA SER A 168 -12.73 3.75 -7.74
C SER A 168 -12.75 2.46 -8.60
N MET A 169 -12.74 1.29 -7.96
CA MET A 169 -12.86 0.00 -8.66
C MET A 169 -14.25 -0.18 -9.27
N LEU A 170 -15.30 0.13 -8.53
CA LEU A 170 -16.68 0.10 -9.03
C LEU A 170 -16.89 1.03 -10.21
N ASN A 171 -16.33 2.25 -10.14
CA ASN A 171 -16.38 3.18 -11.26
C ASN A 171 -15.63 2.66 -12.49
N SER A 172 -14.48 2.03 -12.30
CA SER A 172 -13.70 1.40 -13.37
C SER A 172 -14.47 0.25 -14.03
N THR A 173 -15.01 -0.68 -13.23
CA THR A 173 -15.83 -1.80 -13.70
C THR A 173 -17.06 -1.33 -14.47
N SER A 174 -17.75 -0.33 -13.92
CA SER A 174 -18.91 0.31 -14.55
C SER A 174 -18.56 0.92 -15.91
N THR A 175 -17.43 1.61 -16.00
CA THR A 175 -16.97 2.25 -17.24
C THR A 175 -16.64 1.19 -18.30
N ILE A 176 -15.87 0.16 -17.94
CA ILE A 176 -15.53 -0.93 -18.84
C ILE A 176 -16.81 -1.63 -19.35
N PHE A 177 -17.72 -2.01 -18.44
CA PHE A 177 -18.97 -2.63 -18.85
C PHE A 177 -19.78 -1.75 -19.82
N THR A 178 -19.92 -0.46 -19.48
CA THR A 178 -20.76 0.46 -20.27
C THR A 178 -20.16 0.75 -21.64
N MET A 179 -18.83 1.00 -21.70
CA MET A 179 -18.18 1.44 -22.93
C MET A 179 -17.72 0.29 -23.80
N ASP A 180 -17.29 -0.83 -23.21
CA ASP A 180 -16.67 -1.92 -23.96
C ASP A 180 -17.64 -3.09 -24.19
N ILE A 181 -18.73 -3.19 -23.41
CA ILE A 181 -19.72 -4.28 -23.57
C ILE A 181 -21.07 -3.71 -24.00
N TYR A 182 -21.67 -2.82 -23.19
CA TYR A 182 -23.03 -2.35 -23.44
C TYR A 182 -23.15 -1.58 -24.76
N LYS A 183 -22.31 -0.56 -24.95
CA LYS A 183 -22.36 0.30 -26.14
C LYS A 183 -22.08 -0.45 -27.45
N PRO A 184 -21.03 -1.27 -27.59
CA PRO A 184 -20.72 -1.94 -28.86
C PRO A 184 -21.60 -3.17 -29.16
N TYR A 185 -22.08 -3.91 -28.14
CA TYR A 185 -22.74 -5.19 -28.34
C TYR A 185 -24.24 -5.17 -28.04
N ILE A 186 -24.70 -4.30 -27.11
CA ILE A 186 -26.12 -4.29 -26.69
C ILE A 186 -26.87 -3.13 -27.32
N ASN A 187 -26.37 -1.90 -27.21
CA ASN A 187 -27.02 -0.72 -27.82
C ASN A 187 -25.99 0.24 -28.42
N LYS A 188 -25.71 0.06 -29.71
CA LYS A 188 -24.75 0.88 -30.46
C LYS A 188 -25.17 2.35 -30.58
N ASN A 189 -26.48 2.62 -30.48
CA ASN A 189 -27.04 3.97 -30.62
C ASN A 189 -27.31 4.63 -29.26
N ALA A 190 -26.82 4.06 -28.15
CA ALA A 190 -26.99 4.62 -26.82
C ALA A 190 -26.44 6.04 -26.73
N GLY A 191 -27.29 6.99 -26.35
CA GLY A 191 -26.89 8.35 -26.08
C GLY A 191 -26.22 8.53 -24.72
N ASP A 192 -25.57 9.66 -24.50
CA ASP A 192 -24.80 9.92 -23.28
C ASP A 192 -25.62 9.73 -21.98
N ARG A 193 -26.88 10.14 -21.96
CA ARG A 193 -27.74 9.99 -20.79
C ARG A 193 -28.00 8.51 -20.47
N GLU A 194 -28.16 7.69 -21.48
CA GLU A 194 -28.38 6.24 -21.33
C GLU A 194 -27.10 5.56 -20.85
N LEU A 195 -25.94 5.91 -21.41
CA LEU A 195 -24.64 5.39 -20.98
C LEU A 195 -24.37 5.72 -19.50
N VAL A 196 -24.64 6.97 -19.07
CA VAL A 196 -24.52 7.35 -17.65
C VAL A 196 -25.48 6.55 -16.77
N ARG A 197 -26.73 6.31 -17.22
CA ARG A 197 -27.70 5.48 -16.49
C ARG A 197 -27.22 4.03 -16.36
N MET A 198 -26.75 3.43 -17.45
CA MET A 198 -26.20 2.08 -17.43
C MET A 198 -24.94 1.98 -16.55
N GLY A 199 -24.08 2.98 -16.59
CA GLY A 199 -22.92 3.06 -15.69
C GLY A 199 -23.33 3.05 -14.21
N ARG A 200 -24.36 3.80 -13.83
CA ARG A 200 -24.86 3.80 -12.45
C ARG A 200 -25.47 2.46 -12.06
N ILE A 201 -26.24 1.82 -12.95
CA ILE A 201 -26.83 0.50 -12.71
C ILE A 201 -25.72 -0.54 -12.51
N SER A 202 -24.74 -0.59 -13.41
CA SER A 202 -23.64 -1.55 -13.32
C SER A 202 -22.76 -1.33 -12.08
N ALA A 203 -22.51 -0.07 -11.66
CA ALA A 203 -21.79 0.21 -10.43
C ALA A 203 -22.57 -0.20 -9.16
N THR A 204 -23.89 -0.29 -9.23
CA THR A 204 -24.73 -0.72 -8.09
C THR A 204 -24.83 -2.24 -8.00
N LEU A 205 -24.65 -2.94 -9.12
CA LEU A 205 -24.74 -4.41 -9.20
C LEU A 205 -23.39 -5.12 -9.04
N ALA A 206 -22.27 -4.40 -9.17
CA ALA A 206 -20.91 -4.92 -9.02
C ALA A 206 -20.45 -4.92 -7.56
#